data_0a5e72f09cbd81ef4632bed9c442fac5
#
_entry.id   0a5e72f09cbd81ef4632bed9c442fac5
#
_cell.length_a   1.000
_cell.length_b   1.000
_cell.length_c   1.000
_cell.angle_alpha   90.00
_cell.angle_beta   90.00
_cell.angle_gamma   90.00
#
_symmetry.space_group_name_H-M   'P 1'
#
loop_
_entity.id
_entity.type
_entity.pdbx_description
1 polymer ?
#
loop_
_entity_poly.entity_id
_entity_poly.type
_entity_poly.pdbx_seq_one_letter_code
_entity_poly.pdbx_strand_id
1 'polypeptide(L)'
;MRQFECHTQKCQLEWDKGWIRPAVLRYAAAMSSIALSELLGAPVLDPQGQTQGRVREVAVCPQADPARVCGLIVKTRQGDRLLAPERLTEISGKAVRVDAPADQWAPFTSSEGMLLLGRDLLDQQIIDVHGRKVVRVNDLDFRQEKVNHHPALRVGEVDVGARGAVRRLLKGIVPAGALHSLTQKLPPRVIPWEFVDLIETDPARRVKLKIEHERLARLHPADIADIVEELAPAEREAVFETLDEDVAAEALEEVDPRLQVSIVQSLDSDRAADIVEEMDPGAAADLLADLPQERTEEILEEMQPEERQEISELLEFAEDTAAGRMTTDYLALPPTATVSDAIEALRKFEGGIETVSTIFLVDKDNKLVGAVPLASMVLASAETPLSTLAPGPPISCRAGAKEKEVAEQFDKYNLLVLPVVDDQGRLTGVITADEVISLLRSKL
;
A
#
# COMPACT_ATOMS: atom_id res chain seq x y z
N MET A 1 10.19 -5.55 -58.91
CA MET A 1 11.06 -6.64 -58.46
C MET A 1 12.34 -6.05 -57.90
N ARG A 2 12.46 -5.93 -56.61
CA ARG A 2 13.72 -5.79 -55.87
C ARG A 2 13.48 -6.51 -54.54
N GLN A 3 14.25 -7.58 -54.35
CA GLN A 3 14.36 -8.37 -53.14
C GLN A 3 14.99 -7.53 -52.04
N PHE A 4 14.40 -7.55 -50.85
CA PHE A 4 15.09 -7.20 -49.60
C PHE A 4 15.30 -8.47 -48.82
N GLU A 5 16.54 -8.90 -48.71
CA GLU A 5 17.00 -9.95 -47.83
C GLU A 5 17.03 -9.42 -46.40
N CYS A 6 16.34 -10.09 -45.49
CA CYS A 6 16.40 -9.85 -44.08
C CYS A 6 17.36 -10.82 -43.42
N HIS A 7 18.52 -10.34 -42.97
CA HIS A 7 19.48 -11.12 -42.17
C HIS A 7 18.90 -11.39 -40.76
N THR A 8 18.53 -12.64 -40.55
CA THR A 8 18.22 -13.18 -39.23
C THR A 8 19.52 -13.47 -38.46
N GLN A 9 19.87 -12.64 -37.51
CA GLN A 9 20.82 -12.99 -36.47
C GLN A 9 20.07 -13.61 -35.29
N LYS A 10 20.37 -14.86 -35.00
CA LYS A 10 19.90 -15.64 -33.85
C LYS A 10 20.33 -14.95 -32.56
N CYS A 11 19.38 -14.45 -31.78
CA CYS A 11 19.54 -14.21 -30.36
C CYS A 11 19.25 -15.51 -29.61
N GLN A 12 20.28 -16.21 -29.19
CA GLN A 12 20.19 -17.24 -28.16
C GLN A 12 20.08 -16.55 -26.81
N LEU A 13 18.93 -16.72 -26.16
CA LEU A 13 18.72 -16.37 -24.76
C LEU A 13 19.31 -17.50 -23.90
N GLU A 14 20.48 -17.28 -23.34
CA GLU A 14 20.95 -18.04 -22.20
C GLU A 14 20.25 -17.55 -20.92
N TRP A 15 19.49 -18.43 -20.32
CA TRP A 15 18.92 -18.26 -18.98
C TRP A 15 20.03 -18.64 -17.98
N ASP A 16 20.74 -17.66 -17.47
CA ASP A 16 21.59 -17.88 -16.31
C ASP A 16 21.19 -16.97 -15.15
N LYS A 17 21.25 -17.57 -13.99
CA LYS A 17 20.72 -17.12 -12.70
C LYS A 17 21.23 -15.75 -12.29
N GLY A 18 20.31 -14.85 -11.92
CA GLY A 18 20.61 -13.74 -11.03
C GLY A 18 20.63 -12.36 -11.69
N TRP A 19 19.67 -11.54 -11.30
CA TRP A 19 19.66 -10.08 -11.41
C TRP A 19 19.63 -9.47 -12.82
N ILE A 20 18.44 -9.26 -13.33
CA ILE A 20 18.22 -8.32 -14.44
C ILE A 20 18.63 -6.91 -13.93
N ARG A 21 19.80 -6.46 -14.33
CA ARG A 21 20.15 -5.04 -14.25
C ARG A 21 19.43 -4.33 -15.40
N PRO A 22 18.47 -3.42 -15.15
CA PRO A 22 17.87 -2.67 -16.24
C PRO A 22 18.96 -1.83 -16.92
N ALA A 23 19.01 -1.89 -18.24
CA ALA A 23 19.94 -1.13 -19.09
C ALA A 23 19.76 0.40 -19.02
N VAL A 24 18.79 0.87 -18.24
CA VAL A 24 18.48 2.30 -17.97
C VAL A 24 19.54 2.96 -17.07
N LEU A 25 20.31 2.20 -16.30
CA LEU A 25 21.30 2.74 -15.36
C LEU A 25 22.60 3.26 -15.99
N ARG A 26 22.80 3.13 -17.29
CA ARG A 26 24.04 3.60 -17.96
C ARG A 26 24.00 5.03 -18.50
N TYR A 27 22.84 5.71 -18.51
CA TYR A 27 22.73 7.10 -19.00
C TYR A 27 22.74 8.19 -17.89
N ALA A 28 22.71 7.79 -16.61
CA ALA A 28 22.71 8.72 -15.48
C ALA A 28 24.11 9.15 -14.96
N ALA A 29 25.16 8.80 -15.67
CA ALA A 29 26.55 8.93 -15.17
C ALA A 29 27.21 10.30 -15.44
N ALA A 30 26.48 11.42 -15.55
CA ALA A 30 27.09 12.74 -15.71
C ALA A 30 26.29 13.93 -15.14
N MET A 31 25.23 13.72 -14.36
CA MET A 31 24.59 14.84 -13.65
C MET A 31 25.14 14.90 -12.22
N SER A 32 25.72 16.03 -11.84
CA SER A 32 26.21 16.24 -10.47
C SER A 32 25.04 16.12 -9.50
N SER A 33 25.00 15.06 -8.70
CA SER A 33 24.06 14.94 -7.58
C SER A 33 24.60 15.76 -6.39
N ILE A 34 23.69 16.43 -5.68
CA ILE A 34 24.00 17.16 -4.44
C ILE A 34 23.18 16.52 -3.34
N ALA A 35 23.83 16.18 -2.23
CA ALA A 35 23.12 15.62 -1.09
C ALA A 35 22.45 16.70 -0.24
N LEU A 36 21.30 16.37 0.38
CA LEU A 36 20.64 17.25 1.34
C LEU A 36 21.60 17.61 2.48
N SER A 37 22.31 16.60 3.01
CA SER A 37 23.31 16.83 4.05
C SER A 37 24.41 17.82 3.62
N GLU A 38 24.76 17.93 2.35
CA GLU A 38 25.73 18.93 1.85
C GLU A 38 25.12 20.32 1.78
N LEU A 39 23.85 20.45 1.38
CA LEU A 39 23.14 21.73 1.29
C LEU A 39 22.82 22.32 2.65
N LEU A 40 22.39 21.51 3.61
CA LEU A 40 22.10 21.99 4.96
C LEU A 40 23.37 22.60 5.59
N GLY A 41 23.30 23.88 5.99
CA GLY A 41 24.42 24.66 6.52
C GLY A 41 25.34 25.27 5.48
N ALA A 42 25.14 25.03 4.19
CA ALA A 42 25.91 25.66 3.12
C ALA A 42 25.72 27.19 3.14
N PRO A 43 26.80 27.98 2.93
CA PRO A 43 26.72 29.45 2.87
C PRO A 43 25.95 29.87 1.59
N VAL A 44 25.13 30.90 1.75
CA VAL A 44 24.46 31.59 0.64
C VAL A 44 25.18 32.88 0.33
N LEU A 45 25.67 33.02 -0.89
CA LEU A 45 26.53 34.10 -1.34
C LEU A 45 25.76 35.01 -2.33
N ASP A 46 25.84 36.32 -2.09
CA ASP A 46 25.33 37.33 -3.01
C ASP A 46 26.22 37.45 -4.29
N PRO A 47 25.87 38.31 -5.25
CA PRO A 47 26.67 38.52 -6.46
C PRO A 47 28.08 39.05 -6.20
N GLN A 48 28.30 39.70 -5.05
CA GLN A 48 29.58 40.19 -4.60
C GLN A 48 30.41 39.13 -3.84
N GLY A 49 29.87 37.93 -3.63
CA GLY A 49 30.53 36.86 -2.90
C GLY A 49 30.46 37.01 -1.37
N GLN A 50 29.62 37.91 -0.86
CA GLN A 50 29.43 38.08 0.58
C GLN A 50 28.38 37.05 1.10
N THR A 51 28.66 36.47 2.28
CA THR A 51 27.74 35.52 2.91
C THR A 51 26.55 36.23 3.49
N GLN A 52 25.36 35.96 2.94
CA GLN A 52 24.09 36.50 3.37
C GLN A 52 23.42 35.65 4.47
N GLY A 53 23.75 34.36 4.52
CA GLY A 53 23.20 33.42 5.49
C GLY A 53 23.67 32.00 5.23
N ARG A 54 23.00 31.03 5.87
CA ARG A 54 23.23 29.59 5.65
C ARG A 54 21.91 28.88 5.41
N VAL A 55 21.91 27.90 4.51
CA VAL A 55 20.76 27.05 4.27
C VAL A 55 20.38 26.32 5.56
N ARG A 56 19.17 26.53 6.04
CA ARG A 56 18.61 25.86 7.21
C ARG A 56 17.78 24.66 6.84
N GLU A 57 16.95 24.80 5.78
CA GLU A 57 16.03 23.78 5.30
C GLU A 57 15.89 23.85 3.78
N VAL A 58 15.46 22.72 3.21
CA VAL A 58 15.07 22.59 1.80
C VAL A 58 13.59 22.22 1.77
N ALA A 59 12.78 23.00 1.06
CA ALA A 59 11.35 22.82 1.01
C ALA A 59 10.91 22.24 -0.34
N VAL A 60 9.98 21.29 -0.28
CA VAL A 60 9.22 20.77 -1.42
C VAL A 60 7.74 21.11 -1.18
N CYS A 61 7.01 21.42 -2.25
CA CYS A 61 5.58 21.69 -2.21
C CYS A 61 4.82 20.55 -2.90
N PRO A 62 4.41 19.50 -2.17
CA PRO A 62 3.84 18.27 -2.76
C PRO A 62 2.63 18.53 -3.68
N GLN A 63 1.80 19.50 -3.36
CA GLN A 63 0.64 19.86 -4.19
C GLN A 63 0.99 20.41 -5.58
N ALA A 64 2.18 21.00 -5.73
CA ALA A 64 2.61 21.58 -7.02
C ALA A 64 3.45 20.57 -7.83
N ASP A 65 4.52 20.06 -7.24
CA ASP A 65 5.37 19.01 -7.78
C ASP A 65 6.07 18.32 -6.59
N PRO A 66 5.71 17.08 -6.27
CA PRO A 66 6.19 16.37 -5.08
C PRO A 66 7.70 16.11 -5.08
N ALA A 67 8.36 16.26 -6.21
CA ALA A 67 9.80 16.04 -6.31
C ALA A 67 10.62 17.32 -6.49
N ARG A 68 9.99 18.46 -6.82
CA ARG A 68 10.72 19.71 -7.07
C ARG A 68 10.87 20.55 -5.82
N VAL A 69 12.09 21.02 -5.58
CA VAL A 69 12.36 22.00 -4.52
C VAL A 69 11.67 23.32 -4.86
N CYS A 70 10.76 23.76 -4.00
CA CYS A 70 10.03 25.02 -4.13
C CYS A 70 10.69 26.19 -3.41
N GLY A 71 11.70 25.93 -2.55
CA GLY A 71 12.46 26.97 -1.89
C GLY A 71 13.54 26.46 -0.94
N LEU A 72 14.47 27.33 -0.61
CA LEU A 72 15.45 27.12 0.45
C LEU A 72 15.12 28.07 1.61
N ILE A 73 15.02 27.54 2.83
CA ILE A 73 14.93 28.36 4.03
C ILE A 73 16.33 28.70 4.50
N VAL A 74 16.65 29.97 4.52
CA VAL A 74 17.99 30.47 4.82
C VAL A 74 17.96 31.21 6.15
N LYS A 75 18.81 30.80 7.09
CA LYS A 75 19.03 31.50 8.35
C LYS A 75 19.94 32.71 8.10
N THR A 76 19.39 33.90 8.23
CA THR A 76 20.11 35.20 8.09
C THR A 76 20.25 35.91 9.44
N ARG A 77 20.95 37.04 9.44
CA ARG A 77 21.05 37.90 10.63
C ARG A 77 19.71 38.55 11.03
N GLN A 78 18.77 38.66 10.07
CA GLN A 78 17.44 39.26 10.25
C GLN A 78 16.33 38.24 10.46
N GLY A 79 16.67 36.98 10.73
CA GLY A 79 15.74 35.85 10.85
C GLY A 79 15.76 34.93 9.62
N ASP A 80 14.81 33.99 9.62
CA ASP A 80 14.71 33.03 8.53
C ASP A 80 14.04 33.66 7.31
N ARG A 81 14.59 33.39 6.13
CA ARG A 81 14.12 33.91 4.85
C ARG A 81 13.85 32.76 3.89
N LEU A 82 12.81 32.90 3.08
CA LEU A 82 12.51 31.98 2.00
C LEU A 82 13.19 32.47 0.71
N LEU A 83 14.08 31.65 0.19
CA LEU A 83 14.78 31.88 -1.06
C LEU A 83 14.10 31.06 -2.16
N ALA A 84 13.42 31.73 -3.07
CA ALA A 84 12.75 31.11 -4.20
C ALA A 84 13.77 30.59 -5.24
N PRO A 85 13.45 29.48 -5.97
CA PRO A 85 14.35 28.89 -6.96
C PRO A 85 14.80 29.86 -8.07
N GLU A 86 13.97 30.81 -8.45
CA GLU A 86 14.25 31.82 -9.50
C GLU A 86 15.38 32.77 -9.13
N ARG A 87 15.68 32.88 -7.84
CA ARG A 87 16.78 33.69 -7.32
C ARG A 87 18.15 32.99 -7.32
N LEU A 88 18.15 31.70 -7.63
CA LEU A 88 19.35 30.87 -7.64
C LEU A 88 20.11 31.08 -8.95
N THR A 89 21.42 31.36 -8.84
CA THR A 89 22.32 31.49 -10.00
C THR A 89 23.26 30.28 -10.11
N GLU A 90 23.66 29.71 -8.99
CA GLU A 90 24.50 28.50 -8.93
C GLU A 90 24.23 27.74 -7.62
N ILE A 91 24.18 26.41 -7.73
CA ILE A 91 23.98 25.52 -6.57
C ILE A 91 25.09 24.48 -6.57
N SER A 92 25.75 24.33 -5.42
CA SER A 92 26.74 23.29 -5.18
C SER A 92 26.69 22.85 -3.72
N GLY A 93 27.24 21.69 -3.40
CA GLY A 93 27.36 21.22 -2.02
C GLY A 93 28.27 22.12 -1.14
N LYS A 94 28.99 23.05 -1.73
CA LYS A 94 29.89 23.98 -1.00
C LYS A 94 29.27 25.35 -0.73
N ALA A 95 28.45 25.85 -1.66
CA ALA A 95 27.79 27.15 -1.55
C ALA A 95 26.62 27.26 -2.52
N VAL A 96 25.67 28.11 -2.18
CA VAL A 96 24.56 28.54 -3.02
C VAL A 96 24.80 29.99 -3.42
N ARG A 97 24.73 30.33 -4.70
CA ARG A 97 24.84 31.69 -5.19
C ARG A 97 23.50 32.24 -5.62
N VAL A 98 23.25 33.47 -5.37
CA VAL A 98 21.97 34.15 -5.60
C VAL A 98 22.16 35.48 -6.35
N ASP A 99 21.08 35.96 -6.96
CA ASP A 99 21.05 37.20 -7.73
C ASP A 99 20.92 38.49 -6.92
N ALA A 100 20.52 38.36 -5.62
CA ALA A 100 20.22 39.50 -4.77
C ALA A 100 20.56 39.23 -3.28
N PRO A 101 20.79 40.25 -2.47
CA PRO A 101 21.06 40.15 -1.04
C PRO A 101 19.79 39.77 -0.25
N ALA A 102 20.01 39.34 1.01
CA ALA A 102 18.97 38.74 1.87
C ALA A 102 17.81 39.67 2.26
N ASP A 103 17.98 40.96 2.21
CA ASP A 103 16.94 41.96 2.50
C ASP A 103 15.83 41.99 1.44
N GLN A 104 16.10 41.46 0.24
CA GLN A 104 15.15 41.33 -0.85
C GLN A 104 14.40 39.96 -0.86
N TRP A 105 14.71 39.07 0.07
CA TRP A 105 14.04 37.77 0.15
C TRP A 105 12.82 37.84 1.07
N ALA A 106 11.80 37.04 0.77
CA ALA A 106 10.61 36.97 1.58
C ALA A 106 10.90 36.42 3.00
N PRO A 107 10.31 37.00 4.05
CA PRO A 107 10.40 36.39 5.38
C PRO A 107 9.75 35.01 5.38
N PHE A 108 10.38 34.05 6.04
CA PHE A 108 9.77 32.71 6.25
C PHE A 108 8.94 32.76 7.53
N THR A 109 7.63 32.72 7.39
CA THR A 109 6.67 32.84 8.50
C THR A 109 5.92 31.54 8.80
N SER A 110 5.74 30.67 7.80
CA SER A 110 5.00 29.41 7.94
C SER A 110 5.56 28.35 6.98
N SER A 111 5.52 27.10 7.41
CA SER A 111 5.81 25.92 6.58
C SER A 111 4.52 25.25 6.06
N GLU A 112 3.40 25.95 6.08
CA GLU A 112 2.11 25.40 5.64
C GLU A 112 2.15 24.97 4.17
N GLY A 113 1.75 23.75 3.87
CA GLY A 113 1.81 23.16 2.53
C GLY A 113 3.22 22.82 2.03
N MET A 114 4.24 22.95 2.89
CA MET A 114 5.63 22.64 2.56
C MET A 114 6.13 21.45 3.38
N LEU A 115 6.73 20.48 2.68
CA LEU A 115 7.51 19.41 3.29
C LEU A 115 8.96 19.92 3.44
N LEU A 116 9.44 20.06 4.69
CA LEU A 116 10.80 20.48 5.01
C LEU A 116 11.68 19.24 5.12
N LEU A 117 12.48 18.99 4.10
CA LEU A 117 13.19 17.72 3.93
C LEU A 117 14.17 17.38 5.06
N GLY A 118 14.78 18.39 5.69
CA GLY A 118 15.68 18.17 6.83
C GLY A 118 14.93 17.81 8.11
N ARG A 119 13.79 18.46 8.36
CA ARG A 119 12.99 18.27 9.56
C ARG A 119 12.02 17.08 9.44
N ASP A 120 11.36 16.97 8.28
CA ASP A 120 10.19 16.10 8.11
C ASP A 120 10.55 14.76 7.47
N LEU A 121 11.77 14.60 6.94
CA LEU A 121 12.15 13.39 6.21
C LEU A 121 13.44 12.73 6.71
N LEU A 122 14.48 13.51 7.10
CA LEU A 122 15.70 12.90 7.65
C LEU A 122 15.40 12.19 8.97
N ASP A 123 15.91 10.97 9.11
CA ASP A 123 15.71 10.07 10.24
C ASP A 123 14.27 9.53 10.40
N GLN A 124 13.33 9.93 9.53
CA GLN A 124 11.98 9.43 9.54
C GLN A 124 11.88 8.09 8.79
N GLN A 125 10.82 7.34 9.09
CA GLN A 125 10.45 6.15 8.34
C GLN A 125 9.68 6.55 7.07
N ILE A 126 9.89 5.81 6.01
CA ILE A 126 9.16 5.90 4.74
C ILE A 126 8.87 4.50 4.23
N ILE A 127 7.86 4.37 3.40
CA ILE A 127 7.55 3.13 2.72
C ILE A 127 8.31 3.10 1.38
N ASP A 128 9.11 2.04 1.19
CA ASP A 128 9.66 1.66 -0.11
C ASP A 128 8.64 0.75 -0.80
N VAL A 129 7.76 1.35 -1.59
CA VAL A 129 6.69 0.63 -2.30
C VAL A 129 7.23 -0.45 -3.25
N HIS A 130 8.38 -0.19 -3.90
CA HIS A 130 9.02 -1.18 -4.77
C HIS A 130 9.68 -2.33 -4.00
N GLY A 131 10.33 -2.01 -2.88
CA GLY A 131 10.98 -2.99 -2.00
C GLY A 131 10.02 -3.62 -0.99
N ARG A 132 8.75 -3.18 -0.93
CA ARG A 132 7.69 -3.65 -0.03
C ARG A 132 8.15 -3.72 1.42
N LYS A 133 8.63 -2.60 1.95
CA LYS A 133 9.19 -2.55 3.31
C LYS A 133 9.29 -1.12 3.81
N VAL A 134 9.36 -1.00 5.12
CA VAL A 134 9.63 0.26 5.81
C VAL A 134 11.14 0.48 5.95
N VAL A 135 11.60 1.68 5.66
CA VAL A 135 13.01 2.04 5.74
C VAL A 135 13.21 3.43 6.35
N ARG A 136 14.37 3.64 6.97
CA ARG A 136 14.73 4.94 7.54
C ARG A 136 15.55 5.76 6.55
N VAL A 137 15.19 7.03 6.38
CA VAL A 137 15.89 7.98 5.54
C VAL A 137 17.18 8.45 6.22
N ASN A 138 18.31 8.17 5.59
CA ASN A 138 19.61 8.63 6.07
C ASN A 138 20.06 9.92 5.39
N ASP A 139 19.78 10.10 4.09
CA ASP A 139 20.06 11.32 3.33
C ASP A 139 19.20 11.35 2.06
N LEU A 140 19.23 12.46 1.31
CA LEU A 140 18.59 12.59 0.01
C LEU A 140 19.59 13.12 -1.02
N ASP A 141 19.49 12.64 -2.24
CA ASP A 141 20.29 13.12 -3.36
C ASP A 141 19.41 13.89 -4.36
N PHE A 142 19.80 15.13 -4.66
CA PHE A 142 19.13 16.00 -5.61
C PHE A 142 19.79 15.92 -6.98
N ARG A 143 18.96 15.91 -8.02
CA ARG A 143 19.39 16.16 -9.41
C ARG A 143 19.25 17.65 -9.71
N GLN A 144 20.25 18.20 -10.36
CA GLN A 144 20.19 19.58 -10.85
C GLN A 144 19.49 19.62 -12.21
N GLU A 145 18.54 20.52 -12.33
CA GLU A 145 17.80 20.81 -13.56
C GLU A 145 17.93 22.30 -13.90
N LYS A 146 17.57 22.68 -15.11
CA LYS A 146 17.41 24.08 -15.50
C LYS A 146 15.97 24.34 -15.85
N VAL A 147 15.36 25.27 -15.14
CA VAL A 147 13.99 25.72 -15.40
C VAL A 147 14.03 27.21 -15.69
N ASN A 148 13.55 27.62 -16.87
CA ASN A 148 13.57 29.02 -17.31
C ASN A 148 14.95 29.68 -17.16
N HIS A 149 16.02 28.96 -17.50
CA HIS A 149 17.43 29.37 -17.40
C HIS A 149 17.99 29.46 -15.97
N HIS A 150 17.20 29.22 -14.93
CA HIS A 150 17.66 29.17 -13.54
C HIS A 150 17.96 27.72 -13.11
N PRO A 151 18.98 27.49 -12.25
CA PRO A 151 19.22 26.18 -11.67
C PRO A 151 18.08 25.84 -10.73
N ALA A 152 17.55 24.63 -10.85
CA ALA A 152 16.54 24.06 -9.97
C ALA A 152 17.02 22.72 -9.42
N LEU A 153 16.47 22.33 -8.28
CA LEU A 153 16.74 21.04 -7.66
C LEU A 153 15.47 20.17 -7.72
N ARG A 154 15.69 18.92 -8.05
CA ARG A 154 14.67 17.87 -7.99
C ARG A 154 15.16 16.75 -7.08
N VAL A 155 14.33 16.27 -6.18
CA VAL A 155 14.63 15.07 -5.39
C VAL A 155 14.73 13.89 -6.37
N GLY A 156 15.87 13.22 -6.36
CA GLY A 156 16.12 12.09 -7.26
C GLY A 156 16.00 10.75 -6.54
N GLU A 157 16.70 10.64 -5.43
CA GLU A 157 16.84 9.36 -4.72
C GLU A 157 16.93 9.63 -3.21
N VAL A 158 16.45 8.68 -2.42
CA VAL A 158 16.58 8.64 -0.96
C VAL A 158 17.66 7.62 -0.60
N ASP A 159 18.67 8.02 0.15
CA ASP A 159 19.72 7.14 0.66
C ASP A 159 19.27 6.54 2.02
N VAL A 160 19.02 5.23 2.03
CA VAL A 160 18.65 4.45 3.21
C VAL A 160 19.82 3.59 3.72
N GLY A 161 20.99 3.74 3.12
CA GLY A 161 22.19 2.95 3.40
C GLY A 161 23.18 3.65 4.34
N ALA A 162 24.23 2.91 4.71
CA ALA A 162 25.31 3.43 5.56
C ALA A 162 26.06 4.63 4.93
N ARG A 163 26.03 4.76 3.60
CA ARG A 163 26.69 5.86 2.87
C ARG A 163 26.13 7.22 3.28
N GLY A 164 24.78 7.38 3.26
CA GLY A 164 24.11 8.61 3.67
C GLY A 164 24.33 8.91 5.16
N ALA A 165 24.20 7.92 6.01
CA ALA A 165 24.45 8.05 7.45
C ALA A 165 25.87 8.53 7.76
N VAL A 166 26.89 7.91 7.15
CA VAL A 166 28.31 8.30 7.33
C VAL A 166 28.55 9.72 6.80
N ARG A 167 28.01 10.07 5.62
CA ARG A 167 28.12 11.41 5.04
C ARG A 167 27.59 12.47 6.00
N ARG A 168 26.44 12.23 6.64
CA ARG A 168 25.81 13.15 7.57
C ARG A 168 26.55 13.23 8.91
N LEU A 169 26.89 12.10 9.52
CA LEU A 169 27.54 12.06 10.85
C LEU A 169 28.94 12.64 10.85
N LEU A 170 29.71 12.46 9.79
CA LEU A 170 31.09 12.94 9.69
C LEU A 170 31.22 14.33 9.05
N LYS A 171 30.10 14.94 8.63
CA LYS A 171 30.10 16.31 8.10
C LYS A 171 30.62 17.30 9.13
N GLY A 172 31.61 18.12 8.73
CA GLY A 172 32.25 19.12 9.60
C GLY A 172 33.30 18.53 10.54
N ILE A 173 33.42 17.22 10.68
CA ILE A 173 34.48 16.55 11.47
C ILE A 173 35.63 16.14 10.54
N VAL A 174 35.30 15.64 9.36
CA VAL A 174 36.29 15.17 8.38
C VAL A 174 36.33 16.13 7.18
N PRO A 175 37.52 16.41 6.59
CA PRO A 175 37.61 17.20 5.37
C PRO A 175 36.79 16.59 4.22
N ALA A 176 36.11 17.44 3.44
CA ALA A 176 35.15 17.00 2.40
C ALA A 176 35.77 16.00 1.38
N GLY A 177 37.02 16.14 1.01
CA GLY A 177 37.71 15.21 0.12
C GLY A 177 37.92 13.82 0.72
N ALA A 178 38.24 13.72 2.01
CA ALA A 178 38.40 12.44 2.70
C ALA A 178 37.04 11.80 2.96
N LEU A 179 36.01 12.55 3.28
CA LEU A 179 34.65 12.10 3.44
C LEU A 179 34.11 11.51 2.12
N HIS A 180 34.32 12.19 1.01
CA HIS A 180 33.93 11.71 -0.32
C HIS A 180 34.62 10.37 -0.67
N SER A 181 35.92 10.26 -0.42
CA SER A 181 36.67 9.02 -0.65
C SER A 181 36.22 7.86 0.24
N LEU A 182 35.79 8.14 1.47
CA LEU A 182 35.26 7.16 2.40
C LEU A 182 33.87 6.66 1.96
N THR A 183 32.99 7.58 1.61
CA THR A 183 31.61 7.25 1.23
C THR A 183 31.52 6.55 -0.13
N GLN A 184 32.45 6.80 -1.04
CA GLN A 184 32.53 6.05 -2.32
C GLN A 184 32.82 4.55 -2.15
N LYS A 185 33.42 4.14 -1.05
CA LYS A 185 33.70 2.71 -0.76
C LYS A 185 32.49 1.95 -0.23
N LEU A 186 31.47 2.68 0.22
CA LEU A 186 30.24 2.08 0.75
C LEU A 186 29.25 1.84 -0.39
N PRO A 187 28.62 0.64 -0.45
CA PRO A 187 27.60 0.39 -1.46
C PRO A 187 26.42 1.35 -1.29
N PRO A 188 25.95 1.98 -2.36
CA PRO A 188 24.74 2.80 -2.30
C PRO A 188 23.52 1.89 -2.07
N ARG A 189 22.68 2.27 -1.11
CA ARG A 189 21.32 1.74 -0.95
C ARG A 189 20.40 2.92 -1.12
N VAL A 190 19.91 3.11 -2.33
CA VAL A 190 19.08 4.25 -2.70
C VAL A 190 17.76 3.78 -3.26
N ILE A 191 16.71 4.53 -2.98
CA ILE A 191 15.35 4.32 -3.47
C ILE A 191 15.02 5.54 -4.34
N PRO A 192 14.63 5.36 -5.61
CA PRO A 192 14.13 6.45 -6.43
C PRO A 192 12.92 7.11 -5.77
N TRP A 193 12.85 8.44 -5.81
CA TRP A 193 11.76 9.21 -5.18
C TRP A 193 10.36 8.79 -5.62
N GLU A 194 10.23 8.27 -6.82
CA GLU A 194 8.98 7.76 -7.37
C GLU A 194 8.43 6.49 -6.66
N PHE A 195 9.27 5.79 -5.88
CA PHE A 195 8.88 4.61 -5.10
C PHE A 195 8.79 4.89 -3.61
N VAL A 196 8.91 6.16 -3.21
CA VAL A 196 8.81 6.58 -1.81
C VAL A 196 7.37 6.96 -1.51
N ASP A 197 6.78 6.35 -0.51
CA ASP A 197 5.56 6.80 0.11
C ASP A 197 5.83 7.38 1.50
N LEU A 198 5.22 8.52 1.80
CA LEU A 198 5.51 9.30 3.00
C LEU A 198 4.49 8.98 4.09
N ILE A 199 4.97 8.78 5.30
CA ILE A 199 4.12 8.58 6.48
C ILE A 199 4.02 9.90 7.23
N GLU A 200 2.82 10.44 7.41
CA GLU A 200 2.55 11.65 8.19
C GLU A 200 1.45 11.38 9.21
N THR A 201 1.81 11.39 10.47
CA THR A 201 0.90 11.08 11.59
C THR A 201 0.01 12.24 12.00
N ASP A 202 0.32 13.49 11.60
CA ASP A 202 -0.54 14.66 11.87
C ASP A 202 -1.62 14.80 10.78
N PRO A 203 -2.91 14.57 11.09
CA PRO A 203 -4.01 14.64 10.12
C PRO A 203 -4.09 16.00 9.42
N ALA A 204 -3.88 17.10 10.15
CA ALA A 204 -3.92 18.45 9.59
C ALA A 204 -2.79 18.68 8.56
N ARG A 205 -1.64 18.05 8.74
CA ARG A 205 -0.52 18.11 7.79
C ARG A 205 -0.74 17.16 6.63
N ARG A 206 -1.29 15.96 6.84
CA ARG A 206 -1.66 15.02 5.75
C ARG A 206 -2.53 15.71 4.71
N VAL A 207 -3.63 16.33 5.13
CA VAL A 207 -4.54 17.06 4.25
C VAL A 207 -3.83 18.21 3.52
N LYS A 208 -3.01 19.01 4.22
CA LYS A 208 -2.30 20.15 3.63
C LYS A 208 -1.20 19.73 2.66
N LEU A 209 -0.55 18.60 2.90
CA LEU A 209 0.50 18.06 2.05
C LEU A 209 -0.05 17.17 0.93
N LYS A 210 -1.35 16.83 0.96
CA LYS A 210 -1.98 15.82 0.09
C LYS A 210 -1.17 14.52 0.07
N ILE A 211 -0.92 13.99 1.26
CA ILE A 211 -0.33 12.67 1.40
C ILE A 211 -1.48 11.68 1.25
N GLU A 212 -1.53 11.06 0.11
CA GLU A 212 -2.45 9.99 -0.26
C GLU A 212 -1.59 8.76 -0.58
N HIS A 213 -1.98 7.60 -0.09
CA HIS A 213 -1.21 6.37 -0.28
C HIS A 213 -1.54 5.67 -1.61
N GLU A 214 -1.76 6.44 -2.70
CA GLU A 214 -2.08 5.90 -4.04
C GLU A 214 -1.12 4.84 -4.54
N ARG A 215 0.14 4.87 -4.14
CA ARG A 215 1.15 3.89 -4.56
C ARG A 215 1.07 2.63 -3.73
N LEU A 216 0.82 2.79 -2.43
CA LEU A 216 0.60 1.68 -1.50
C LEU A 216 -0.68 0.93 -1.90
N ALA A 217 -1.76 1.64 -2.19
CA ALA A 217 -3.05 1.09 -2.64
C ALA A 217 -2.98 0.26 -3.94
N ARG A 218 -1.88 0.30 -4.68
CA ARG A 218 -1.69 -0.52 -5.89
C ARG A 218 -0.96 -1.83 -5.62
N LEU A 219 -0.51 -2.06 -4.43
CA LEU A 219 0.12 -3.32 -4.05
C LEU A 219 -0.94 -4.38 -3.81
N HIS A 220 -0.50 -5.63 -3.77
CA HIS A 220 -1.37 -6.72 -3.31
C HIS A 220 -1.69 -6.53 -1.81
N PRO A 221 -2.91 -6.83 -1.34
CA PRO A 221 -3.30 -6.69 0.07
C PRO A 221 -2.30 -7.30 1.05
N ALA A 222 -1.84 -8.51 0.80
CA ALA A 222 -0.81 -9.17 1.63
C ALA A 222 0.53 -8.40 1.68
N ASP A 223 0.94 -7.71 0.60
CA ASP A 223 2.15 -6.87 0.61
C ASP A 223 1.92 -5.57 1.41
N ILE A 224 0.68 -5.05 1.44
CA ILE A 224 0.30 -3.91 2.29
C ILE A 224 0.33 -4.34 3.76
N ALA A 225 -0.21 -5.51 4.08
CA ALA A 225 -0.19 -6.10 5.42
C ALA A 225 1.24 -6.24 5.95
N ASP A 226 2.15 -6.85 5.18
CA ASP A 226 3.57 -6.98 5.54
C ASP A 226 4.21 -5.62 5.89
N ILE A 227 3.91 -4.57 5.10
CA ILE A 227 4.40 -3.21 5.34
C ILE A 227 3.80 -2.63 6.63
N VAL A 228 2.50 -2.76 6.81
CA VAL A 228 1.77 -2.24 7.97
C VAL A 228 2.25 -2.89 9.26
N GLU A 229 2.56 -4.17 9.25
CA GLU A 229 3.10 -4.90 10.40
C GLU A 229 4.46 -4.35 10.88
N GLU A 230 5.29 -3.81 9.98
CA GLU A 230 6.56 -3.17 10.30
C GLU A 230 6.41 -1.75 10.89
N LEU A 231 5.24 -1.10 10.77
CA LEU A 231 5.00 0.27 11.21
C LEU A 231 4.76 0.38 12.73
N ALA A 232 5.04 1.56 13.28
CA ALA A 232 4.63 1.90 14.64
C ALA A 232 3.10 2.15 14.72
N PRO A 233 2.44 1.99 15.90
CA PRO A 233 0.98 2.12 16.01
C PRO A 233 0.38 3.38 15.39
N ALA A 234 0.95 4.56 15.67
CA ALA A 234 0.47 5.83 15.11
C ALA A 234 0.68 5.95 13.59
N GLU A 235 1.67 5.24 13.04
CA GLU A 235 1.93 5.20 11.61
C GLU A 235 0.93 4.29 10.90
N ARG A 236 0.54 3.16 11.53
CA ARG A 236 -0.52 2.26 11.05
C ARG A 236 -1.85 2.99 10.96
N GLU A 237 -2.27 3.63 12.05
CA GLU A 237 -3.47 4.46 12.11
C GLU A 237 -3.46 5.49 10.96
N ALA A 238 -2.35 6.21 10.78
CA ALA A 238 -2.22 7.19 9.70
C ALA A 238 -2.39 6.60 8.30
N VAL A 239 -1.95 5.38 8.06
CA VAL A 239 -2.13 4.67 6.79
C VAL A 239 -3.60 4.28 6.60
N PHE A 240 -4.22 3.61 7.58
CA PHE A 240 -5.62 3.18 7.50
C PHE A 240 -6.62 4.33 7.44
N GLU A 241 -6.29 5.49 7.97
CA GLU A 241 -7.07 6.73 7.83
C GLU A 241 -7.14 7.28 6.39
N THR A 242 -6.22 6.87 5.52
CA THR A 242 -6.03 7.49 4.20
C THR A 242 -6.13 6.52 3.04
N LEU A 243 -6.14 5.21 3.26
CA LEU A 243 -6.44 4.21 2.24
C LEU A 243 -7.92 4.27 1.85
N ASP A 244 -8.24 3.93 0.61
CA ASP A 244 -9.62 3.68 0.19
C ASP A 244 -10.18 2.51 1.02
N GLU A 245 -11.48 2.50 1.28
CA GLU A 245 -12.14 1.61 2.21
C GLU A 245 -11.97 0.14 1.83
N ASP A 246 -12.20 -0.19 0.56
CA ASP A 246 -12.00 -1.50 -0.04
C ASP A 246 -10.55 -1.99 0.10
N VAL A 247 -9.56 -1.14 -0.22
CA VAL A 247 -8.14 -1.47 -0.08
C VAL A 247 -7.74 -1.66 1.38
N ALA A 248 -8.32 -0.87 2.29
CA ALA A 248 -8.06 -0.98 3.72
C ALA A 248 -8.65 -2.28 4.28
N ALA A 249 -9.85 -2.68 3.85
CA ALA A 249 -10.51 -3.92 4.24
C ALA A 249 -9.69 -5.14 3.80
N GLU A 250 -9.38 -5.25 2.49
CA GLU A 250 -8.58 -6.34 1.94
C GLU A 250 -7.20 -6.44 2.63
N ALA A 251 -6.54 -5.30 2.90
CA ALA A 251 -5.26 -5.30 3.59
C ALA A 251 -5.38 -5.71 5.07
N LEU A 252 -6.46 -5.31 5.74
CA LEU A 252 -6.71 -5.64 7.14
C LEU A 252 -6.91 -7.14 7.34
N GLU A 253 -7.61 -7.81 6.42
CA GLU A 253 -7.83 -9.27 6.44
C GLU A 253 -6.52 -10.06 6.44
N GLU A 254 -5.49 -9.56 5.76
CA GLU A 254 -4.18 -10.20 5.66
C GLU A 254 -3.23 -9.93 6.85
N VAL A 255 -3.55 -8.93 7.71
CA VAL A 255 -2.75 -8.57 8.88
C VAL A 255 -2.89 -9.61 10.00
N ASP A 256 -1.84 -9.79 10.82
CA ASP A 256 -1.93 -10.65 12.03
C ASP A 256 -3.13 -10.27 12.91
N PRO A 257 -3.96 -11.23 13.38
CA PRO A 257 -5.23 -10.94 14.08
C PRO A 257 -5.08 -10.02 15.29
N ARG A 258 -3.98 -10.12 16.04
CA ARG A 258 -3.71 -9.23 17.19
C ARG A 258 -3.48 -7.79 16.76
N LEU A 259 -2.90 -7.60 15.57
CA LEU A 259 -2.67 -6.27 15.02
C LEU A 259 -3.93 -5.72 14.38
N GLN A 260 -4.78 -6.55 13.77
CA GLN A 260 -6.12 -6.16 13.29
C GLN A 260 -6.90 -5.49 14.42
N VAL A 261 -7.04 -6.18 15.57
CA VAL A 261 -7.70 -5.65 16.77
C VAL A 261 -7.09 -4.31 17.22
N SER A 262 -5.76 -4.21 17.24
CA SER A 262 -5.08 -2.97 17.63
C SER A 262 -5.32 -1.81 16.67
N ILE A 263 -5.38 -2.08 15.37
CA ILE A 263 -5.64 -1.09 14.33
C ILE A 263 -7.07 -0.57 14.48
N VAL A 264 -8.06 -1.46 14.50
CA VAL A 264 -9.48 -1.09 14.61
C VAL A 264 -9.80 -0.37 15.93
N GLN A 265 -9.09 -0.69 17.00
CA GLN A 265 -9.22 0.05 18.28
C GLN A 265 -8.65 1.48 18.21
N SER A 266 -7.70 1.76 17.32
CA SER A 266 -7.09 3.09 17.20
C SER A 266 -7.83 4.03 16.25
N LEU A 267 -8.65 3.50 15.35
CA LEU A 267 -9.44 4.29 14.40
C LEU A 267 -10.68 4.91 15.09
N ASP A 268 -11.21 5.99 14.54
CA ASP A 268 -12.53 6.51 14.91
C ASP A 268 -13.63 5.50 14.53
N SER A 269 -14.77 5.51 15.22
CA SER A 269 -15.83 4.50 15.03
C SER A 269 -16.41 4.51 13.62
N ASP A 270 -16.64 5.69 13.04
CA ASP A 270 -17.10 5.86 11.65
C ASP A 270 -16.11 5.17 10.68
N ARG A 271 -14.81 5.48 10.81
CA ARG A 271 -13.78 4.93 9.94
C ARG A 271 -13.60 3.41 10.11
N ALA A 272 -13.71 2.92 11.34
CA ALA A 272 -13.66 1.50 11.62
C ALA A 272 -14.87 0.77 11.00
N ALA A 273 -16.06 1.37 11.07
CA ALA A 273 -17.28 0.83 10.45
C ALA A 273 -17.15 0.78 8.92
N ASP A 274 -16.73 1.88 8.28
CA ASP A 274 -16.52 1.94 6.82
C ASP A 274 -15.59 0.83 6.32
N ILE A 275 -14.50 0.53 7.06
CA ILE A 275 -13.56 -0.52 6.68
C ILE A 275 -14.14 -1.92 6.93
N VAL A 276 -14.81 -2.13 8.08
CA VAL A 276 -15.36 -3.44 8.44
C VAL A 276 -16.54 -3.83 7.54
N GLU A 277 -17.31 -2.86 7.03
CA GLU A 277 -18.37 -3.09 6.06
C GLU A 277 -17.87 -3.66 4.74
N GLU A 278 -16.66 -3.26 4.30
CA GLU A 278 -16.05 -3.71 3.05
C GLU A 278 -15.25 -5.03 3.21
N MET A 279 -15.13 -5.57 4.43
CA MET A 279 -14.49 -6.86 4.67
C MET A 279 -15.39 -8.04 4.28
N ASP A 280 -14.78 -9.22 4.06
CA ASP A 280 -15.54 -10.47 4.04
C ASP A 280 -16.38 -10.59 5.34
N PRO A 281 -17.70 -10.87 5.26
CA PRO A 281 -18.55 -10.90 6.43
C PRO A 281 -18.09 -11.85 7.53
N GLY A 282 -17.49 -12.98 7.16
CA GLY A 282 -16.92 -13.93 8.13
C GLY A 282 -15.69 -13.38 8.82
N ALA A 283 -14.76 -12.76 8.06
CA ALA A 283 -13.57 -12.11 8.59
C ALA A 283 -13.93 -10.91 9.49
N ALA A 284 -14.92 -10.13 9.10
CA ALA A 284 -15.46 -9.03 9.89
C ALA A 284 -16.04 -9.50 11.23
N ALA A 285 -16.82 -10.59 11.22
CA ALA A 285 -17.38 -11.18 12.43
C ALA A 285 -16.27 -11.71 13.37
N ASP A 286 -15.27 -12.41 12.85
CA ASP A 286 -14.11 -12.90 13.63
C ASP A 286 -13.36 -11.74 14.29
N LEU A 287 -13.07 -10.68 13.53
CA LEU A 287 -12.41 -9.48 14.05
C LEU A 287 -13.24 -8.79 15.15
N LEU A 288 -14.54 -8.60 14.93
CA LEU A 288 -15.42 -7.97 15.91
C LEU A 288 -15.61 -8.82 17.17
N ALA A 289 -15.56 -10.16 17.07
CA ALA A 289 -15.62 -11.06 18.22
C ALA A 289 -14.38 -10.91 19.14
N ASP A 290 -13.21 -10.61 18.57
CA ASP A 290 -11.97 -10.38 19.29
C ASP A 290 -11.86 -8.99 19.94
N LEU A 291 -12.76 -8.04 19.60
CA LEU A 291 -12.82 -6.70 20.17
C LEU A 291 -13.53 -6.69 21.54
N PRO A 292 -13.25 -5.68 22.40
CA PRO A 292 -14.08 -5.41 23.58
C PRO A 292 -15.54 -5.11 23.17
N GLN A 293 -16.50 -5.67 23.89
CA GLN A 293 -17.93 -5.56 23.55
C GLN A 293 -18.41 -4.11 23.32
N GLU A 294 -17.93 -3.16 24.15
CA GLU A 294 -18.26 -1.73 23.99
C GLU A 294 -17.83 -1.20 22.63
N ARG A 295 -16.63 -1.62 22.16
CA ARG A 295 -16.08 -1.20 20.88
C ARG A 295 -16.83 -1.84 19.69
N THR A 296 -17.17 -3.11 19.81
CA THR A 296 -18.00 -3.83 18.83
C THR A 296 -19.35 -3.16 18.67
N GLU A 297 -20.03 -2.81 19.77
CA GLU A 297 -21.32 -2.12 19.76
C GLU A 297 -21.21 -0.74 19.09
N GLU A 298 -20.16 0.05 19.37
CA GLU A 298 -19.91 1.34 18.72
C GLU A 298 -19.74 1.21 17.20
N ILE A 299 -18.97 0.24 16.73
CA ILE A 299 -18.73 0.02 15.30
C ILE A 299 -20.03 -0.43 14.62
N LEU A 300 -20.74 -1.40 15.19
CA LEU A 300 -22.02 -1.86 14.65
C LEU A 300 -23.10 -0.78 14.60
N GLU A 301 -23.08 0.22 15.52
CA GLU A 301 -24.02 1.34 15.49
C GLU A 301 -23.80 2.27 14.30
N GLU A 302 -22.54 2.44 13.86
CA GLU A 302 -22.18 3.31 12.71
C GLU A 302 -22.35 2.59 11.37
N MET A 303 -22.38 1.24 11.35
CA MET A 303 -22.51 0.43 10.11
C MET A 303 -23.89 0.60 9.46
N GLN A 304 -23.94 0.39 8.14
CA GLN A 304 -25.18 0.31 7.38
C GLN A 304 -26.09 -0.83 7.88
N PRO A 305 -27.41 -0.67 7.82
CA PRO A 305 -28.32 -1.64 8.44
C PRO A 305 -28.27 -3.06 7.87
N GLU A 306 -27.93 -3.20 6.59
CA GLU A 306 -27.89 -4.48 5.89
C GLU A 306 -26.65 -5.27 6.32
N GLU A 307 -25.46 -4.68 6.23
CA GLU A 307 -24.17 -5.25 6.62
C GLU A 307 -24.11 -5.53 8.13
N ARG A 308 -24.62 -4.59 8.95
CA ARG A 308 -24.73 -4.80 10.40
C ARG A 308 -25.58 -6.01 10.76
N GLN A 309 -26.71 -6.23 10.07
CA GLN A 309 -27.56 -7.39 10.34
C GLN A 309 -26.82 -8.69 9.99
N GLU A 310 -26.17 -8.73 8.85
CA GLU A 310 -25.43 -9.88 8.37
C GLU A 310 -24.31 -10.29 9.32
N ILE A 311 -23.45 -9.34 9.69
CA ILE A 311 -22.35 -9.58 10.63
C ILE A 311 -22.88 -9.94 12.03
N SER A 312 -23.97 -9.30 12.49
CA SER A 312 -24.57 -9.64 13.79
C SER A 312 -25.11 -11.07 13.82
N GLU A 313 -25.66 -11.57 12.72
CA GLU A 313 -26.10 -12.97 12.59
C GLU A 313 -24.90 -13.94 12.66
N LEU A 314 -23.75 -13.58 12.08
CA LEU A 314 -22.52 -14.39 12.14
C LEU A 314 -21.91 -14.40 13.56
N LEU A 315 -21.94 -13.27 14.26
CA LEU A 315 -21.46 -13.17 15.65
C LEU A 315 -22.23 -14.08 16.65
N GLU A 316 -23.44 -14.54 16.30
CA GLU A 316 -24.20 -15.49 17.15
C GLU A 316 -23.61 -16.91 17.12
N PHE A 317 -22.77 -17.25 16.14
CA PHE A 317 -22.19 -18.57 16.01
C PHE A 317 -20.92 -18.75 16.83
N ALA A 318 -20.67 -19.99 17.26
CA ALA A 318 -19.44 -20.30 17.98
C ALA A 318 -18.26 -20.40 17.01
N GLU A 319 -17.17 -19.70 17.28
CA GLU A 319 -15.96 -19.62 16.45
C GLU A 319 -15.38 -20.97 15.99
N ASP A 320 -15.49 -22.04 16.82
CA ASP A 320 -14.97 -23.36 16.53
C ASP A 320 -15.90 -24.24 15.68
N THR A 321 -16.90 -23.65 15.03
CA THR A 321 -17.89 -24.33 14.18
C THR A 321 -17.81 -23.90 12.72
N ALA A 322 -18.41 -24.69 11.83
CA ALA A 322 -18.52 -24.34 10.41
C ALA A 322 -19.28 -23.03 10.19
N ALA A 323 -20.29 -22.74 11.00
CA ALA A 323 -21.04 -21.49 10.93
C ALA A 323 -20.23 -20.29 11.42
N GLY A 324 -19.33 -20.46 12.40
CA GLY A 324 -18.44 -19.41 12.86
C GLY A 324 -17.21 -19.19 11.93
N ARG A 325 -17.06 -19.97 10.87
CA ARG A 325 -15.98 -19.86 9.89
C ARG A 325 -16.49 -19.68 8.47
N MET A 326 -17.79 -19.51 8.29
CA MET A 326 -18.38 -19.33 6.98
C MET A 326 -18.45 -17.86 6.62
N THR A 327 -18.36 -17.62 5.32
CA THR A 327 -18.77 -16.34 4.72
C THR A 327 -20.15 -16.48 4.10
N THR A 328 -20.86 -15.38 3.99
CA THR A 328 -22.12 -15.25 3.25
C THR A 328 -21.90 -14.81 1.81
N ASP A 329 -20.67 -14.51 1.44
CA ASP A 329 -20.24 -14.18 0.09
C ASP A 329 -20.24 -15.39 -0.84
N TYR A 330 -21.41 -15.77 -1.31
CA TYR A 330 -21.57 -16.84 -2.28
C TYR A 330 -22.68 -16.52 -3.30
N LEU A 331 -22.59 -17.15 -4.46
CA LEU A 331 -23.61 -17.01 -5.50
C LEU A 331 -24.52 -18.24 -5.54
N ALA A 332 -25.80 -18.04 -5.27
CA ALA A 332 -26.82 -19.09 -5.36
C ALA A 332 -27.87 -18.75 -6.41
N LEU A 333 -28.22 -19.75 -7.24
CA LEU A 333 -29.19 -19.61 -8.32
C LEU A 333 -30.16 -20.80 -8.33
N PRO A 334 -31.36 -20.65 -8.92
CA PRO A 334 -32.27 -21.77 -9.09
C PRO A 334 -31.70 -22.77 -10.10
N PRO A 335 -32.01 -24.11 -9.98
CA PRO A 335 -31.49 -25.13 -10.89
C PRO A 335 -31.90 -24.93 -12.36
N THR A 336 -32.93 -24.13 -12.60
CA THR A 336 -33.46 -23.80 -13.94
C THR A 336 -32.69 -22.64 -14.60
N ALA A 337 -31.87 -21.91 -13.87
CA ALA A 337 -31.05 -20.86 -14.43
C ALA A 337 -30.06 -21.40 -15.46
N THR A 338 -29.72 -20.57 -16.44
CA THR A 338 -28.78 -20.92 -17.51
C THR A 338 -27.36 -20.36 -17.19
N VAL A 339 -26.38 -20.77 -17.98
CA VAL A 339 -25.02 -20.21 -17.91
C VAL A 339 -25.06 -18.71 -18.16
N SER A 340 -25.92 -18.21 -19.05
CA SER A 340 -26.08 -16.77 -19.29
C SER A 340 -26.58 -16.02 -18.04
N ASP A 341 -27.57 -16.60 -17.33
CA ASP A 341 -28.08 -16.01 -16.09
C ASP A 341 -27.02 -15.97 -15.01
N ALA A 342 -26.21 -17.01 -14.91
CA ALA A 342 -25.11 -17.06 -13.96
C ALA A 342 -24.01 -16.00 -14.23
N ILE A 343 -23.66 -15.80 -15.50
CA ILE A 343 -22.70 -14.75 -15.90
C ILE A 343 -23.27 -13.35 -15.59
N GLU A 344 -24.57 -13.16 -15.76
CA GLU A 344 -25.21 -11.88 -15.43
C GLU A 344 -25.24 -11.66 -13.91
N ALA A 345 -25.48 -12.71 -13.13
CA ALA A 345 -25.44 -12.66 -11.68
C ALA A 345 -24.02 -12.37 -11.15
N LEU A 346 -22.98 -13.02 -11.71
CA LEU A 346 -21.58 -12.74 -11.39
C LEU A 346 -21.18 -11.29 -11.67
N ARG A 347 -21.70 -10.66 -12.73
CA ARG A 347 -21.43 -9.26 -13.04
C ARG A 347 -22.03 -8.25 -12.06
N LYS A 348 -23.04 -8.69 -11.32
CA LYS A 348 -23.77 -7.89 -10.33
C LYS A 348 -23.40 -8.29 -8.90
N PHE A 349 -22.52 -9.25 -8.78
CA PHE A 349 -22.07 -9.71 -7.48
C PHE A 349 -21.17 -8.64 -6.85
N GLU A 350 -21.48 -8.23 -5.63
CA GLU A 350 -20.81 -7.15 -4.89
C GLU A 350 -19.75 -7.68 -3.93
N GLY A 351 -19.77 -8.98 -3.60
CA GLY A 351 -18.75 -9.63 -2.77
C GLY A 351 -17.46 -9.96 -3.54
N GLY A 352 -16.51 -10.60 -2.88
CA GLY A 352 -15.20 -10.99 -3.41
C GLY A 352 -15.30 -11.97 -4.59
N ILE A 353 -15.33 -11.46 -5.82
CA ILE A 353 -15.47 -12.31 -7.03
C ILE A 353 -14.33 -13.32 -7.18
N GLU A 354 -13.17 -13.06 -6.60
CA GLU A 354 -11.96 -13.88 -6.65
C GLU A 354 -12.16 -15.20 -5.88
N THR A 355 -13.00 -15.19 -4.84
CA THR A 355 -13.32 -16.35 -4.01
C THR A 355 -14.41 -17.23 -4.64
N VAL A 356 -15.20 -16.71 -5.57
CA VAL A 356 -16.29 -17.43 -6.23
C VAL A 356 -15.74 -18.45 -7.22
N SER A 357 -15.50 -19.66 -6.77
CA SER A 357 -15.09 -20.79 -7.63
C SER A 357 -16.24 -21.68 -8.09
N THR A 358 -17.40 -21.56 -7.43
CA THR A 358 -18.56 -22.45 -7.59
C THR A 358 -19.86 -21.67 -7.42
N ILE A 359 -20.84 -21.93 -8.28
CA ILE A 359 -22.21 -21.45 -8.14
C ILE A 359 -23.06 -22.54 -7.50
N PHE A 360 -23.77 -22.17 -6.44
CA PHE A 360 -24.66 -23.10 -5.75
C PHE A 360 -26.07 -23.07 -6.35
N LEU A 361 -26.70 -24.24 -6.38
CA LEU A 361 -28.07 -24.34 -6.84
C LEU A 361 -28.98 -24.58 -5.64
N VAL A 362 -29.97 -23.71 -5.48
CA VAL A 362 -30.93 -23.80 -4.37
C VAL A 362 -32.36 -23.90 -4.89
N ASP A 363 -33.20 -24.63 -4.20
CA ASP A 363 -34.62 -24.70 -4.50
C ASP A 363 -35.39 -23.48 -3.93
N LYS A 364 -36.71 -23.51 -4.03
CA LYS A 364 -37.58 -22.42 -3.57
C LYS A 364 -37.56 -22.23 -2.05
N ASP A 365 -37.14 -23.22 -1.31
CA ASP A 365 -37.03 -23.20 0.15
C ASP A 365 -35.57 -22.95 0.60
N ASN A 366 -34.71 -22.44 -0.29
CA ASN A 366 -33.28 -22.23 -0.13
C ASN A 366 -32.47 -23.49 0.21
N LYS A 367 -32.99 -24.67 -0.11
CA LYS A 367 -32.24 -25.93 0.12
C LYS A 367 -31.20 -26.13 -0.97
N LEU A 368 -30.02 -26.54 -0.55
CA LEU A 368 -28.92 -26.84 -1.45
C LEU A 368 -29.23 -28.11 -2.27
N VAL A 369 -29.33 -27.97 -3.59
CA VAL A 369 -29.63 -29.07 -4.51
C VAL A 369 -28.53 -29.35 -5.53
N GLY A 370 -27.55 -28.46 -5.68
CA GLY A 370 -26.45 -28.66 -6.62
C GLY A 370 -25.31 -27.67 -6.38
N ALA A 371 -24.19 -27.95 -7.03
CA ALA A 371 -23.02 -27.04 -7.06
C ALA A 371 -22.40 -27.16 -8.46
N VAL A 372 -22.13 -26.04 -9.09
CA VAL A 372 -21.60 -25.96 -10.46
C VAL A 372 -20.26 -25.22 -10.42
N PRO A 373 -19.15 -25.92 -10.64
CA PRO A 373 -17.83 -25.24 -10.76
C PRO A 373 -17.82 -24.27 -11.94
N LEU A 374 -17.27 -23.06 -11.77
CA LEU A 374 -17.17 -22.07 -12.84
C LEU A 374 -16.48 -22.63 -14.10
N ALA A 375 -15.47 -23.47 -13.92
CA ALA A 375 -14.78 -24.12 -15.04
C ALA A 375 -15.72 -24.94 -15.94
N SER A 376 -16.77 -25.55 -15.38
CA SER A 376 -17.79 -26.31 -16.16
C SER A 376 -18.63 -25.37 -17.02
N MET A 377 -18.89 -24.15 -16.56
CA MET A 377 -19.66 -23.16 -17.31
C MET A 377 -18.91 -22.64 -18.52
N VAL A 378 -17.58 -22.46 -18.39
CA VAL A 378 -16.72 -21.99 -19.50
C VAL A 378 -16.76 -22.95 -20.70
N LEU A 379 -16.99 -24.22 -20.46
CA LEU A 379 -17.06 -25.26 -21.50
C LEU A 379 -18.50 -25.49 -22.06
N ALA A 380 -19.50 -24.85 -21.48
CA ALA A 380 -20.90 -25.01 -21.85
C ALA A 380 -21.39 -23.85 -22.73
N SER A 381 -22.53 -24.06 -23.42
CA SER A 381 -23.18 -22.95 -24.15
C SER A 381 -24.00 -22.07 -23.19
N ALA A 382 -24.20 -20.80 -23.57
CA ALA A 382 -24.91 -19.81 -22.77
C ALA A 382 -26.33 -20.26 -22.34
N GLU A 383 -27.00 -21.04 -23.17
CA GLU A 383 -28.38 -21.54 -22.93
C GLU A 383 -28.43 -22.85 -22.11
N THR A 384 -27.26 -23.37 -21.71
CA THR A 384 -27.22 -24.65 -20.97
C THR A 384 -27.76 -24.44 -19.54
N PRO A 385 -28.77 -25.24 -19.11
CA PRO A 385 -29.25 -25.15 -17.73
C PRO A 385 -28.17 -25.57 -16.73
N LEU A 386 -28.01 -24.84 -15.65
CA LEU A 386 -26.99 -25.09 -14.62
C LEU A 386 -27.14 -26.47 -13.97
N SER A 387 -28.38 -26.96 -13.81
CA SER A 387 -28.66 -28.31 -13.29
C SER A 387 -28.03 -29.44 -14.09
N THR A 388 -27.75 -29.21 -15.38
CA THR A 388 -27.09 -30.23 -16.23
C THR A 388 -25.58 -30.26 -16.06
N LEU A 389 -25.02 -29.21 -15.47
CA LEU A 389 -23.58 -29.05 -15.20
C LEU A 389 -23.21 -29.50 -13.79
N ALA A 390 -24.18 -29.70 -12.90
CA ALA A 390 -23.92 -30.15 -11.54
C ALA A 390 -23.55 -31.66 -11.56
N PRO A 391 -22.37 -32.04 -11.03
CA PRO A 391 -21.86 -33.42 -11.14
C PRO A 391 -22.61 -34.44 -10.26
N GLY A 392 -23.52 -34.00 -9.39
CA GLY A 392 -24.27 -34.85 -8.46
C GLY A 392 -24.71 -34.08 -7.22
N PRO A 393 -25.10 -34.77 -6.16
CA PRO A 393 -25.45 -34.16 -4.89
C PRO A 393 -24.23 -33.39 -4.37
N PRO A 394 -24.40 -32.13 -3.92
CA PRO A 394 -23.27 -31.32 -3.41
C PRO A 394 -22.75 -31.89 -2.10
N ILE A 395 -21.44 -31.89 -1.94
CA ILE A 395 -20.80 -32.12 -0.64
C ILE A 395 -21.03 -30.87 0.19
N SER A 396 -21.50 -31.03 1.42
CA SER A 396 -21.80 -29.94 2.35
C SER A 396 -21.52 -30.36 3.79
N CYS A 397 -21.29 -29.40 4.67
CA CYS A 397 -21.24 -29.61 6.12
C CYS A 397 -22.44 -28.94 6.79
N ARG A 398 -22.72 -29.32 8.05
CA ARG A 398 -23.73 -28.65 8.87
C ARG A 398 -23.10 -27.45 9.58
N ALA A 399 -23.91 -26.45 9.85
CA ALA A 399 -23.51 -25.25 10.60
C ALA A 399 -22.77 -25.55 11.92
N GLY A 400 -23.17 -26.58 12.65
CA GLY A 400 -22.54 -27.03 13.89
C GLY A 400 -21.32 -27.96 13.73
N ALA A 401 -20.89 -28.28 12.51
CA ALA A 401 -19.71 -29.12 12.28
C ALA A 401 -18.46 -28.46 12.85
N LYS A 402 -17.55 -29.26 13.41
CA LYS A 402 -16.32 -28.72 14.00
C LYS A 402 -15.24 -28.51 12.93
N GLU A 403 -14.36 -27.54 13.13
CA GLU A 403 -13.25 -27.18 12.24
C GLU A 403 -12.46 -28.40 11.72
N LYS A 404 -12.22 -29.39 12.56
CA LYS A 404 -11.53 -30.62 12.16
C LYS A 404 -12.31 -31.40 11.10
N GLU A 405 -13.63 -31.49 11.24
CA GLU A 405 -14.51 -32.16 10.26
C GLU A 405 -14.52 -31.40 8.94
N VAL A 406 -14.55 -30.06 8.99
CA VAL A 406 -14.42 -29.18 7.84
C VAL A 406 -13.10 -29.44 7.10
N ALA A 407 -11.96 -29.37 7.82
CA ALA A 407 -10.64 -29.61 7.23
C ALA A 407 -10.50 -31.01 6.61
N GLU A 408 -11.06 -32.06 7.28
CA GLU A 408 -11.08 -33.42 6.73
C GLU A 408 -11.89 -33.52 5.42
N GLN A 409 -12.96 -32.73 5.27
CA GLN A 409 -13.73 -32.70 4.02
C GLN A 409 -12.98 -32.00 2.89
N PHE A 410 -12.31 -30.89 3.17
CA PHE A 410 -11.45 -30.21 2.18
C PHE A 410 -10.35 -31.14 1.66
N ASP A 411 -9.62 -31.81 2.55
CA ASP A 411 -8.57 -32.76 2.17
C ASP A 411 -9.13 -33.96 1.40
N LYS A 412 -10.19 -34.57 1.91
CA LYS A 412 -10.76 -35.79 1.33
C LYS A 412 -11.31 -35.61 -0.07
N TYR A 413 -11.96 -34.48 -0.33
CA TYR A 413 -12.65 -34.20 -1.59
C TYR A 413 -11.91 -33.20 -2.47
N ASN A 414 -10.76 -32.67 -2.02
CA ASN A 414 -9.98 -31.63 -2.70
C ASN A 414 -10.85 -30.44 -3.11
N LEU A 415 -11.56 -29.88 -2.11
CA LEU A 415 -12.50 -28.79 -2.33
C LEU A 415 -11.78 -27.44 -2.39
N LEU A 416 -12.34 -26.51 -3.13
CA LEU A 416 -11.99 -25.08 -3.08
C LEU A 416 -12.97 -24.31 -2.20
N VAL A 417 -14.23 -24.81 -2.12
CA VAL A 417 -15.29 -24.21 -1.31
C VAL A 417 -16.21 -25.32 -0.81
N LEU A 418 -16.66 -25.20 0.44
CA LEU A 418 -17.55 -26.14 1.11
C LEU A 418 -18.81 -25.40 1.57
N PRO A 419 -20.01 -25.71 0.99
CA PRO A 419 -21.25 -25.09 1.44
C PRO A 419 -21.66 -25.59 2.83
N VAL A 420 -22.08 -24.63 3.65
CA VAL A 420 -22.61 -24.84 5.00
C VAL A 420 -24.15 -24.84 4.95
N VAL A 421 -24.76 -25.82 5.57
CA VAL A 421 -26.23 -25.94 5.58
C VAL A 421 -26.76 -26.04 7.00
N ASP A 422 -27.97 -25.51 7.21
CA ASP A 422 -28.70 -25.68 8.48
C ASP A 422 -29.26 -27.11 8.64
N ASP A 423 -29.96 -27.33 9.75
CA ASP A 423 -30.59 -28.62 10.06
C ASP A 423 -31.71 -28.99 9.06
N GLN A 424 -32.24 -28.07 8.28
CA GLN A 424 -33.25 -28.25 7.26
C GLN A 424 -32.64 -28.44 5.85
N GLY A 425 -31.29 -28.34 5.73
CA GLY A 425 -30.55 -28.45 4.48
C GLY A 425 -30.57 -27.15 3.63
N ARG A 426 -30.91 -26.02 4.23
CA ARG A 426 -30.86 -24.73 3.56
C ARG A 426 -29.43 -24.20 3.59
N LEU A 427 -29.01 -23.61 2.48
CA LEU A 427 -27.69 -22.99 2.36
C LEU A 427 -27.63 -21.72 3.25
N THR A 428 -26.68 -21.69 4.17
CA THR A 428 -26.48 -20.57 5.11
C THR A 428 -25.20 -19.81 4.85
N GLY A 429 -24.19 -20.44 4.24
CA GLY A 429 -22.91 -19.82 3.94
C GLY A 429 -21.99 -20.81 3.24
N VAL A 430 -20.76 -20.42 3.06
CA VAL A 430 -19.70 -21.26 2.50
C VAL A 430 -18.41 -21.07 3.29
N ILE A 431 -17.54 -22.08 3.28
CA ILE A 431 -16.18 -21.99 3.78
C ILE A 431 -15.25 -22.13 2.59
N THR A 432 -14.28 -21.27 2.46
CA THR A 432 -13.29 -21.28 1.37
C THR A 432 -12.01 -22.01 1.77
N ALA A 433 -11.16 -22.35 0.81
CA ALA A 433 -9.92 -23.07 1.09
C ALA A 433 -8.88 -22.20 1.81
N ASP A 434 -8.86 -20.89 1.58
CA ASP A 434 -8.02 -19.92 2.25
C ASP A 434 -8.35 -19.82 3.74
N GLU A 435 -9.65 -19.83 4.13
CA GLU A 435 -10.08 -19.89 5.52
C GLU A 435 -9.51 -21.12 6.24
N VAL A 436 -9.55 -22.29 5.58
CA VAL A 436 -8.96 -23.49 6.16
C VAL A 436 -7.44 -23.38 6.28
N ILE A 437 -6.77 -22.75 5.33
CA ILE A 437 -5.32 -22.51 5.37
C ILE A 437 -4.97 -21.55 6.51
N SER A 438 -5.73 -20.46 6.68
CA SER A 438 -5.55 -19.48 7.77
C SER A 438 -5.73 -20.13 9.14
N LEU A 439 -6.76 -20.98 9.28
CA LEU A 439 -6.97 -21.78 10.49
C LEU A 439 -5.79 -22.71 10.79
N LEU A 440 -5.19 -23.34 9.79
CA LEU A 440 -4.02 -24.21 9.99
C LEU A 440 -2.79 -23.40 10.39
N ARG A 441 -2.60 -22.22 9.81
CA ARG A 441 -1.49 -21.29 10.14
C ARG A 441 -1.57 -20.81 11.59
N SER A 442 -2.76 -20.49 12.09
CA SER A 442 -2.98 -20.03 13.48
C SER A 442 -2.68 -21.09 14.55
N LYS A 443 -2.69 -22.38 14.16
CA LYS A 443 -2.45 -23.53 15.06
C LYS A 443 -1.01 -24.06 15.01
N LEU A 444 -0.15 -23.53 14.12
CA LEU A 444 1.27 -23.87 14.02
C LEU A 444 2.14 -22.91 14.82
#